data_3a5c49fc4d6a78daeb2bd93d4fbc9896
#
_entry.id   3a5c49fc4d6a78daeb2bd93d4fbc9896
#
_cell.length_a   1.000
_cell.length_b   1.000
_cell.length_c   1.000
_cell.angle_alpha   90.00
_cell.angle_beta   90.00
_cell.angle_gamma   90.00
#
_symmetry.space_group_name_H-M   'P 1'
#
loop_
_entity.id
_entity.type
_entity.pdbx_description
1 polymer ?
#
loop_
_entity_poly.entity_id
_entity_poly.type
_entity_poly.pdbx_seq_one_letter_code
_entity_poly.pdbx_strand_id
1 'polypeptide(L)'
;MGTFGDIAVFSFHDQKNMTTLGEGGMIVVNNDRFVDVVPMLRHNGHCNFGMEREDYWLPAMGNLAIPMLEGTQIWPNNFCLGEIQCALASELLKRVDHINVEKRKRAINFIDSLSEQSLLRFHRVDSERHNYHLLVAQVSEGKRDQIIRTLAHNYGIQCAVQYYPLYRYPFYQSVGFGDAFCPNTDLFFDNMLSIPFAHSLTDGQIEFVESSIREVVESL
;
A
#
# COMPACT_ATOMS: atom_id res chain seq x y z
N MET A 1 2.65 -3.08 -13.73
CA MET A 1 1.97 -2.07 -12.89
C MET A 1 2.54 -0.70 -13.20
N GLY A 2 1.76 0.37 -13.09
CA GLY A 2 2.22 1.74 -13.36
C GLY A 2 2.24 2.17 -14.84
N THR A 3 1.69 1.37 -15.75
CA THR A 3 1.74 1.62 -17.20
C THR A 3 0.37 1.77 -17.86
N PHE A 4 -0.72 1.86 -17.07
CA PHE A 4 -2.09 1.92 -17.62
C PHE A 4 -2.67 3.32 -17.64
N GLY A 5 -2.29 4.18 -16.71
CA GLY A 5 -2.76 5.56 -16.63
C GLY A 5 -1.68 6.56 -16.98
N ASP A 6 -2.04 7.82 -17.04
CA ASP A 6 -1.12 8.93 -17.29
C ASP A 6 -0.05 9.08 -16.20
N ILE A 7 -0.45 8.80 -14.97
CA ILE A 7 0.40 8.86 -13.77
C ILE A 7 0.13 7.64 -12.91
N ALA A 8 1.18 7.05 -12.35
CA ALA A 8 1.08 6.00 -11.34
C ALA A 8 1.94 6.34 -10.12
N VAL A 9 1.46 5.95 -8.94
CA VAL A 9 2.15 6.20 -7.67
C VAL A 9 2.44 4.88 -6.98
N PHE A 10 3.67 4.73 -6.50
CA PHE A 10 4.12 3.61 -5.70
C PHE A 10 4.47 4.09 -4.29
N SER A 11 4.02 3.37 -3.29
CA SER A 11 4.36 3.62 -1.89
C SER A 11 5.55 2.77 -1.46
N PHE A 12 6.49 3.39 -0.76
CA PHE A 12 7.63 2.73 -0.11
C PHE A 12 7.57 2.86 1.41
N HIS A 13 6.36 3.06 1.95
CA HIS A 13 6.10 3.02 3.39
C HIS A 13 6.61 1.70 4.01
N ASP A 14 6.90 1.69 5.31
CA ASP A 14 7.51 0.55 6.04
C ASP A 14 6.75 -0.77 5.89
N GLN A 15 5.42 -0.72 5.78
CA GLN A 15 4.57 -1.90 5.63
C GLN A 15 4.46 -2.43 4.19
N LYS A 16 5.14 -1.82 3.22
CA LYS A 16 5.10 -2.27 1.83
C LYS A 16 6.09 -3.41 1.58
N ASN A 17 5.87 -4.18 0.51
CA ASN A 17 6.79 -5.26 0.11
C ASN A 17 8.19 -4.72 -0.24
N MET A 18 8.29 -3.45 -0.57
CA MET A 18 9.52 -2.70 -0.72
C MET A 18 9.38 -1.39 0.06
N THR A 19 10.33 -1.11 0.95
CA THR A 19 10.29 0.04 1.87
C THR A 19 11.57 0.87 1.79
N THR A 20 11.49 2.13 2.21
CA THR A 20 12.65 3.05 2.24
C THR A 20 12.86 3.67 3.63
N LEU A 21 12.96 2.83 4.67
CA LEU A 21 13.18 3.24 6.07
C LEU A 21 12.03 4.06 6.69
N GLY A 22 10.81 3.63 6.43
CA GLY A 22 9.63 4.23 7.05
C GLY A 22 8.74 4.92 6.03
N GLU A 23 9.22 5.94 5.35
CA GLU A 23 8.45 6.71 4.39
C GLU A 23 9.17 6.85 3.05
N GLY A 24 8.39 6.88 1.97
CA GLY A 24 8.88 7.11 0.62
C GLY A 24 7.86 6.72 -0.43
N GLY A 25 8.16 7.10 -1.66
CA GLY A 25 7.33 6.77 -2.80
C GLY A 25 8.00 7.11 -4.13
N MET A 26 7.36 6.67 -5.20
CA MET A 26 7.78 6.98 -6.56
C MET A 26 6.56 7.31 -7.42
N ILE A 27 6.71 8.31 -8.26
CA ILE A 27 5.75 8.65 -9.31
C ILE A 27 6.33 8.21 -10.64
N VAL A 28 5.51 7.49 -11.41
CA VAL A 28 5.77 7.17 -12.82
C VAL A 28 4.85 8.00 -13.68
N VAL A 29 5.41 8.68 -14.67
CA VAL A 29 4.67 9.55 -15.59
C VAL A 29 4.73 8.93 -16.99
N ASN A 30 3.56 8.63 -17.55
CA ASN A 30 3.42 8.00 -18.87
C ASN A 30 2.88 8.99 -19.93
N ASN A 31 2.62 10.23 -19.55
CA ASN A 31 2.08 11.26 -20.44
C ASN A 31 3.03 12.47 -20.50
N ASP A 32 3.48 12.80 -21.70
CA ASP A 32 4.44 13.87 -21.97
C ASP A 32 4.00 15.24 -21.40
N ARG A 33 2.69 15.47 -21.28
CA ARG A 33 2.14 16.69 -20.66
C ARG A 33 2.66 16.94 -19.23
N PHE A 34 3.01 15.88 -18.50
CA PHE A 34 3.39 15.95 -17.10
C PHE A 34 4.89 15.70 -16.85
N VAL A 35 5.64 15.30 -17.86
CA VAL A 35 7.05 14.89 -17.71
C VAL A 35 7.90 16.01 -17.11
N ASP A 36 7.71 17.25 -17.57
CA ASP A 36 8.47 18.40 -17.07
C ASP A 36 7.87 19.01 -15.79
N VAL A 37 6.55 18.91 -15.63
CA VAL A 37 5.83 19.54 -14.51
C VAL A 37 6.05 18.79 -13.20
N VAL A 38 6.00 17.46 -13.22
CA VAL A 38 6.10 16.65 -12.01
C VAL A 38 7.45 16.80 -11.29
N PRO A 39 8.61 16.79 -11.96
CA PRO A 39 9.90 17.06 -11.31
C PRO A 39 9.97 18.47 -10.67
N MET A 40 9.41 19.50 -11.32
CA MET A 40 9.33 20.83 -10.75
C MET A 40 8.50 20.87 -9.46
N LEU A 41 7.32 20.26 -9.50
CA LEU A 41 6.42 20.18 -8.33
C LEU A 41 7.05 19.43 -7.16
N ARG A 42 7.86 18.41 -7.45
CA ARG A 42 8.55 17.59 -6.46
C ARG A 42 9.64 18.35 -5.71
N HIS A 43 10.31 19.32 -6.35
CA HIS A 43 11.53 19.92 -5.82
C HIS A 43 11.49 21.46 -5.91
N ASN A 44 10.58 22.09 -5.18
CA ASN A 44 10.50 23.54 -5.01
C ASN A 44 10.54 24.36 -6.32
N GLY A 45 10.14 23.80 -7.46
CA GLY A 45 10.24 24.44 -8.76
C GLY A 45 11.61 24.35 -9.44
N HIS A 46 12.55 23.57 -8.90
CA HIS A 46 13.83 23.30 -9.56
C HIS A 46 13.59 22.49 -10.84
N CYS A 47 13.93 23.06 -12.00
CA CYS A 47 13.66 22.44 -13.31
C CYS A 47 14.87 22.41 -14.26
N ASN A 48 15.98 23.03 -13.90
CA ASN A 48 17.11 23.24 -14.79
C ASN A 48 18.20 22.17 -14.62
N PHE A 49 17.80 20.91 -14.51
CA PHE A 49 18.75 19.80 -14.47
C PHE A 49 19.34 19.56 -15.88
N GLY A 50 20.54 20.01 -16.11
CA GLY A 50 21.27 19.81 -17.39
C GLY A 50 21.28 20.98 -18.36
N MET A 51 20.72 22.13 -18.05
CA MET A 51 20.90 23.33 -18.86
C MET A 51 22.33 23.83 -18.72
N GLU A 52 22.95 24.19 -19.86
CA GLU A 52 24.20 24.95 -19.87
C GLU A 52 23.99 26.34 -19.22
N ARG A 53 24.93 26.70 -18.38
CA ARG A 53 24.90 28.02 -17.71
C ARG A 53 25.47 29.05 -18.68
N GLU A 54 24.65 30.01 -19.10
CA GLU A 54 25.12 31.14 -19.87
C GLU A 54 25.86 32.12 -18.99
N ASP A 55 25.41 32.26 -17.71
CA ASP A 55 26.04 33.11 -16.70
C ASP A 55 26.71 32.27 -15.60
N TYR A 56 27.67 32.86 -14.89
CA TYR A 56 28.36 32.19 -13.77
C TYR A 56 27.48 31.94 -12.56
N TRP A 57 26.29 32.52 -12.48
CA TRP A 57 25.29 32.26 -11.45
C TRP A 57 23.93 31.96 -12.06
N LEU A 58 23.17 31.14 -11.38
CA LEU A 58 21.76 30.89 -11.66
C LEU A 58 20.96 30.99 -10.37
N PRO A 59 19.71 31.47 -10.41
CA PRO A 59 18.80 31.34 -9.27
C PRO A 59 18.70 29.87 -8.86
N ALA A 60 18.77 29.60 -7.55
CA ALA A 60 18.70 28.21 -7.05
C ALA A 60 17.40 27.52 -7.46
N MET A 61 16.31 28.26 -7.62
CA MET A 61 15.00 27.73 -7.96
C MET A 61 14.68 27.75 -9.47
N GLY A 62 15.58 28.22 -10.30
CA GLY A 62 15.39 28.30 -11.75
C GLY A 62 14.17 29.11 -12.16
N ASN A 63 13.59 28.82 -13.32
CA ASN A 63 12.38 29.48 -13.79
C ASN A 63 11.13 28.82 -13.22
N LEU A 64 10.39 29.56 -12.37
CA LEU A 64 9.18 29.09 -11.71
C LEU A 64 7.90 29.18 -12.58
N ALA A 65 8.02 29.19 -13.89
CA ALA A 65 6.87 29.14 -14.79
C ALA A 65 6.21 27.74 -14.76
N ILE A 66 5.52 27.44 -13.67
CA ILE A 66 4.73 26.20 -13.56
C ILE A 66 3.39 26.44 -14.24
N PRO A 67 3.04 25.65 -15.26
CA PRO A 67 1.78 25.82 -15.96
C PRO A 67 0.59 25.50 -15.03
N MET A 68 -0.49 26.24 -15.21
CA MET A 68 -1.76 25.90 -14.57
C MET A 68 -2.27 24.57 -15.13
N LEU A 69 -2.71 23.67 -14.26
CA LEU A 69 -3.40 22.44 -14.63
C LEU A 69 -4.92 22.66 -14.53
N GLU A 70 -5.60 22.61 -15.66
CA GLU A 70 -7.06 22.79 -15.76
C GLU A 70 -7.58 24.05 -15.04
N GLY A 71 -6.86 25.17 -15.19
CA GLY A 71 -7.20 26.44 -14.55
C GLY A 71 -6.81 26.54 -13.07
N THR A 72 -6.18 25.50 -12.49
CA THR A 72 -5.73 25.51 -11.11
C THR A 72 -4.24 25.73 -11.01
N GLN A 73 -3.83 26.73 -10.20
CA GLN A 73 -2.42 26.94 -9.88
C GLN A 73 -1.95 25.87 -8.88
N ILE A 74 -0.94 25.09 -9.26
CA ILE A 74 -0.31 24.12 -8.38
C ILE A 74 1.00 24.69 -7.87
N TRP A 75 1.24 24.54 -6.55
CA TRP A 75 2.44 25.03 -5.89
C TRP A 75 3.44 23.89 -5.71
N PRO A 76 4.72 24.12 -6.00
CA PRO A 76 5.76 23.15 -5.73
C PRO A 76 6.04 23.05 -4.23
N ASN A 77 6.49 21.86 -3.82
CA ASN A 77 6.94 21.59 -2.46
C ASN A 77 8.22 20.77 -2.50
N ASN A 78 8.80 20.51 -1.34
CA ASN A 78 9.93 19.59 -1.20
C ASN A 78 9.40 18.20 -0.87
N PHE A 79 9.30 17.37 -1.88
CA PHE A 79 8.95 15.93 -1.77
C PHE A 79 10.14 15.04 -2.17
N CYS A 80 11.36 15.52 -2.01
CA CYS A 80 12.54 14.75 -2.38
C CYS A 80 12.78 13.61 -1.41
N LEU A 81 13.03 12.42 -1.96
CA LEU A 81 13.50 11.27 -1.20
C LEU A 81 15.00 11.43 -0.93
N GLY A 82 15.45 11.13 0.28
CA GLY A 82 16.86 11.23 0.66
C GLY A 82 17.73 10.14 0.01
N GLU A 83 19.03 10.40 -0.10
CA GLU A 83 19.99 9.50 -0.75
C GLU A 83 20.07 8.12 -0.09
N ILE A 84 20.00 8.05 1.24
CA ILE A 84 20.04 6.78 1.98
C ILE A 84 18.80 5.93 1.63
N GLN A 85 17.64 6.55 1.58
CA GLN A 85 16.39 5.89 1.19
C GLN A 85 16.44 5.43 -0.27
N CYS A 86 17.00 6.24 -1.16
CA CYS A 86 17.19 5.87 -2.57
C CYS A 86 18.15 4.68 -2.72
N ALA A 87 19.27 4.67 -1.98
CA ALA A 87 20.22 3.56 -2.00
C ALA A 87 19.58 2.25 -1.53
N LEU A 88 18.83 2.29 -0.43
CA LEU A 88 18.09 1.13 0.07
C LEU A 88 17.04 0.66 -0.96
N ALA A 89 16.26 1.60 -1.54
CA ALA A 89 15.27 1.27 -2.56
C ALA A 89 15.91 0.55 -3.76
N SER A 90 17.07 1.01 -4.21
CA SER A 90 17.82 0.41 -5.32
C SER A 90 18.25 -1.02 -5.02
N GLU A 91 18.69 -1.30 -3.78
CA GLU A 91 19.06 -2.65 -3.36
C GLU A 91 17.84 -3.57 -3.18
N LEU A 92 16.75 -3.06 -2.62
CA LEU A 92 15.52 -3.85 -2.47
C LEU A 92 14.84 -4.14 -3.80
N LEU A 93 14.91 -3.21 -4.76
CA LEU A 93 14.37 -3.41 -6.10
C LEU A 93 14.99 -4.62 -6.81
N LYS A 94 16.26 -4.88 -6.59
CA LYS A 94 16.96 -6.07 -7.14
C LYS A 94 16.40 -7.39 -6.59
N ARG A 95 15.72 -7.37 -5.46
CA ARG A 95 15.19 -8.55 -4.75
C ARG A 95 13.67 -8.65 -4.77
N VAL A 96 12.96 -7.62 -5.26
CA VAL A 96 11.51 -7.54 -5.16
C VAL A 96 10.78 -8.71 -5.82
N ASP A 97 11.28 -9.19 -6.94
CA ASP A 97 10.68 -10.33 -7.65
C ASP A 97 10.79 -11.62 -6.83
N HIS A 98 11.96 -11.87 -6.23
CA HIS A 98 12.15 -13.01 -5.32
C HIS A 98 11.25 -12.89 -4.09
N ILE A 99 11.19 -11.72 -3.46
CA ILE A 99 10.31 -11.45 -2.31
C ILE A 99 8.84 -11.74 -2.66
N ASN A 100 8.40 -11.29 -3.81
CA ASN A 100 7.02 -11.49 -4.26
C ASN A 100 6.71 -12.97 -4.55
N VAL A 101 7.65 -13.71 -5.13
CA VAL A 101 7.50 -15.16 -5.38
C VAL A 101 7.36 -15.92 -4.07
N GLU A 102 8.29 -15.71 -3.12
CA GLU A 102 8.26 -16.38 -1.82
C GLU A 102 7.01 -16.00 -1.02
N LYS A 103 6.66 -14.73 -1.00
CA LYS A 103 5.46 -14.26 -0.31
C LYS A 103 4.19 -14.88 -0.88
N ARG A 104 4.08 -14.96 -2.21
CA ARG A 104 2.94 -15.61 -2.87
C ARG A 104 2.85 -17.09 -2.52
N LYS A 105 3.96 -17.83 -2.58
CA LYS A 105 4.01 -19.25 -2.22
C LYS A 105 3.52 -19.48 -0.79
N ARG A 106 4.03 -18.70 0.15
CA ARG A 106 3.61 -18.78 1.57
C ARG A 106 2.12 -18.45 1.75
N ALA A 107 1.62 -17.41 1.04
CA ALA A 107 0.21 -17.04 1.10
C ALA A 107 -0.72 -18.14 0.58
N ILE A 108 -0.37 -18.77 -0.53
CA ILE A 108 -1.16 -19.86 -1.09
C ILE A 108 -1.18 -21.07 -0.12
N ASN A 109 -0.03 -21.46 0.41
CA ASN A 109 0.05 -22.54 1.39
C ASN A 109 -0.81 -22.25 2.63
N PHE A 110 -0.74 -21.02 3.16
CA PHE A 110 -1.54 -20.57 4.29
C PHE A 110 -3.06 -20.64 4.00
N ILE A 111 -3.47 -20.17 2.82
CA ILE A 111 -4.87 -20.21 2.38
C ILE A 111 -5.34 -21.66 2.25
N ASP A 112 -4.53 -22.53 1.66
CA ASP A 112 -4.87 -23.93 1.44
C ASP A 112 -4.99 -24.70 2.76
N SER A 113 -4.14 -24.41 3.74
CA SER A 113 -4.19 -25.04 5.05
C SER A 113 -5.44 -24.70 5.88
N LEU A 114 -6.06 -23.56 5.61
CA LEU A 114 -7.29 -23.10 6.26
C LEU A 114 -8.53 -23.19 5.35
N SER A 115 -8.43 -23.86 4.21
CA SER A 115 -9.51 -23.93 3.22
C SER A 115 -10.78 -24.65 3.71
N GLU A 116 -10.63 -25.56 4.67
CA GLU A 116 -11.75 -26.32 5.27
C GLU A 116 -12.50 -25.53 6.36
N GLN A 117 -12.01 -24.35 6.75
CA GLN A 117 -12.62 -23.54 7.80
C GLN A 117 -13.83 -22.77 7.25
N SER A 118 -15.04 -23.22 7.57
CA SER A 118 -16.30 -22.70 7.02
C SER A 118 -16.55 -21.21 7.34
N LEU A 119 -16.02 -20.73 8.47
CA LEU A 119 -16.12 -19.31 8.86
C LEU A 119 -15.20 -18.40 8.08
N LEU A 120 -14.18 -18.92 7.39
CA LEU A 120 -13.17 -18.12 6.71
C LEU A 120 -13.29 -18.27 5.20
N ARG A 121 -13.28 -17.10 4.51
CA ARG A 121 -13.22 -17.05 3.07
C ARG A 121 -12.03 -16.16 2.65
N PHE A 122 -10.97 -16.78 2.18
CA PHE A 122 -9.82 -16.07 1.69
C PHE A 122 -10.01 -15.51 0.28
N HIS A 123 -9.36 -14.40 0.01
CA HIS A 123 -9.23 -13.86 -1.34
C HIS A 123 -8.06 -14.55 -2.04
N ARG A 124 -8.32 -15.70 -2.65
CA ARG A 124 -7.33 -16.44 -3.41
C ARG A 124 -7.23 -15.90 -4.84
N VAL A 125 -6.03 -15.58 -5.26
CA VAL A 125 -5.73 -15.14 -6.64
C VAL A 125 -4.67 -16.03 -7.25
N ASP A 126 -5.09 -16.88 -8.19
CA ASP A 126 -4.21 -17.78 -8.93
C ASP A 126 -3.53 -17.04 -10.08
N SER A 127 -2.74 -16.03 -9.76
CA SER A 127 -1.96 -15.24 -10.72
C SER A 127 -0.54 -15.08 -10.24
N GLU A 128 0.41 -15.41 -11.09
CA GLU A 128 1.84 -15.18 -10.83
C GLU A 128 2.18 -13.69 -10.59
N ARG A 129 1.29 -12.79 -10.98
CA ARG A 129 1.46 -11.34 -10.81
C ARG A 129 0.92 -10.81 -9.48
N HIS A 130 0.18 -11.62 -8.71
CA HIS A 130 -0.33 -11.20 -7.41
C HIS A 130 0.76 -11.34 -6.34
N ASN A 131 1.03 -10.28 -5.59
CA ASN A 131 2.12 -10.24 -4.61
C ASN A 131 1.65 -10.43 -3.15
N TYR A 132 0.36 -10.63 -2.92
CA TYR A 132 -0.22 -10.77 -1.58
C TYR A 132 0.32 -9.72 -0.59
N HIS A 133 0.28 -8.45 -0.98
CA HIS A 133 0.67 -7.36 -0.08
C HIS A 133 -0.04 -7.47 1.28
N LEU A 134 -1.34 -7.75 1.26
CA LEU A 134 -2.15 -8.10 2.43
C LEU A 134 -2.68 -9.53 2.28
N LEU A 135 -2.73 -10.27 3.37
CA LEU A 135 -3.43 -11.55 3.47
C LEU A 135 -4.78 -11.31 4.13
N VAL A 136 -5.83 -11.28 3.32
CA VAL A 136 -7.17 -10.90 3.74
C VAL A 136 -8.10 -12.09 3.75
N ALA A 137 -8.85 -12.25 4.84
CA ALA A 137 -9.98 -13.15 4.94
C ALA A 137 -11.27 -12.38 5.18
N GLN A 138 -12.38 -12.91 4.70
CA GLN A 138 -13.73 -12.55 5.15
C GLN A 138 -14.21 -13.57 6.14
N VAL A 139 -14.84 -13.10 7.21
CA VAL A 139 -15.39 -13.92 8.29
C VAL A 139 -16.90 -13.88 8.19
N SER A 140 -17.53 -15.05 8.11
CA SER A 140 -18.99 -15.17 8.09
C SER A 140 -19.59 -15.02 9.51
N GLU A 141 -20.93 -14.98 9.57
CA GLU A 141 -21.72 -15.03 10.80
C GLU A 141 -21.45 -13.91 11.83
N GLY A 142 -20.88 -12.78 11.40
CA GLY A 142 -20.57 -11.67 12.29
C GLY A 142 -19.49 -11.99 13.35
N LYS A 143 -18.71 -13.05 13.15
CA LYS A 143 -17.70 -13.52 14.12
C LYS A 143 -16.37 -12.76 14.05
N ARG A 144 -16.17 -11.86 13.08
CA ARG A 144 -14.90 -11.16 12.85
C ARG A 144 -14.31 -10.54 14.11
N ASP A 145 -15.09 -9.73 14.82
CA ASP A 145 -14.60 -9.00 15.99
C ASP A 145 -14.25 -9.95 17.15
N GLN A 146 -14.98 -11.05 17.28
CA GLN A 146 -14.69 -12.09 18.26
C GLN A 146 -13.35 -12.77 17.94
N ILE A 147 -13.13 -13.15 16.70
CA ILE A 147 -11.86 -13.75 16.24
C ILE A 147 -10.70 -12.79 16.50
N ILE A 148 -10.81 -11.52 16.08
CA ILE A 148 -9.76 -10.51 16.27
C ILE A 148 -9.40 -10.37 17.75
N ARG A 149 -10.39 -10.24 18.64
CA ARG A 149 -10.17 -10.09 20.08
C ARG A 149 -9.51 -11.33 20.68
N THR A 150 -9.98 -12.51 20.33
CA THR A 150 -9.43 -13.77 20.85
C THR A 150 -7.99 -13.95 20.40
N LEU A 151 -7.68 -13.71 19.13
CA LEU A 151 -6.31 -13.76 18.61
C LEU A 151 -5.38 -12.77 19.32
N ALA A 152 -5.87 -11.54 19.55
CA ALA A 152 -5.07 -10.52 20.23
C ALA A 152 -4.81 -10.86 21.70
N HIS A 153 -5.83 -11.25 22.45
CA HIS A 153 -5.73 -11.43 23.91
C HIS A 153 -5.11 -12.78 24.31
N ASN A 154 -5.43 -13.85 23.59
CA ASN A 154 -5.00 -15.19 23.97
C ASN A 154 -3.70 -15.62 23.29
N TYR A 155 -3.43 -15.10 22.09
CA TYR A 155 -2.29 -15.53 21.27
C TYR A 155 -1.29 -14.39 20.97
N GLY A 156 -1.61 -13.14 21.34
CA GLY A 156 -0.76 -11.99 21.00
C GLY A 156 -0.69 -11.68 19.50
N ILE A 157 -1.66 -12.15 18.73
CA ILE A 157 -1.72 -11.96 17.27
C ILE A 157 -2.62 -10.75 16.96
N GLN A 158 -2.03 -9.67 16.48
CA GLN A 158 -2.75 -8.46 16.12
C GLN A 158 -3.16 -8.49 14.65
N CYS A 159 -4.43 -8.75 14.38
CA CYS A 159 -5.03 -8.57 13.07
C CYS A 159 -5.45 -7.11 12.86
N ALA A 160 -5.59 -6.69 11.61
CA ALA A 160 -6.05 -5.36 11.24
C ALA A 160 -7.33 -5.40 10.40
N VAL A 161 -8.11 -4.33 10.46
CA VAL A 161 -9.23 -4.10 9.55
C VAL A 161 -8.86 -2.93 8.63
N GLN A 162 -8.60 -3.22 7.36
CA GLN A 162 -8.05 -2.25 6.40
C GLN A 162 -8.93 -2.17 5.14
N TYR A 163 -9.65 -1.03 4.86
CA TYR A 163 -9.65 0.18 5.71
C TYR A 163 -11.08 0.60 5.97
N TYR A 164 -11.30 1.43 7.00
CA TYR A 164 -12.62 2.01 7.26
C TYR A 164 -13.09 2.80 6.04
N PRO A 165 -14.31 2.59 5.55
CA PRO A 165 -14.81 3.29 4.36
C PRO A 165 -14.74 4.81 4.55
N LEU A 166 -14.12 5.52 3.60
CA LEU A 166 -13.83 6.96 3.75
C LEU A 166 -15.10 7.79 4.00
N TYR A 167 -16.20 7.48 3.31
CA TYR A 167 -17.46 8.19 3.49
C TYR A 167 -18.12 7.98 4.85
N ARG A 168 -17.66 7.00 5.67
CA ARG A 168 -18.12 6.81 7.05
C ARG A 168 -17.38 7.69 8.07
N TYR A 169 -16.22 8.29 7.70
CA TYR A 169 -15.52 9.20 8.61
C TYR A 169 -16.26 10.54 8.72
N PRO A 170 -16.41 11.10 9.93
CA PRO A 170 -17.07 12.39 10.15
C PRO A 170 -16.51 13.52 9.29
N PHE A 171 -15.18 13.56 9.09
CA PHE A 171 -14.54 14.55 8.25
C PHE A 171 -15.05 14.47 6.80
N TYR A 172 -15.03 13.28 6.18
CA TYR A 172 -15.49 13.12 4.81
C TYR A 172 -17.00 13.37 4.67
N GLN A 173 -17.78 13.02 5.66
CA GLN A 173 -19.22 13.35 5.71
C GLN A 173 -19.44 14.88 5.70
N SER A 174 -18.65 15.63 6.49
CA SER A 174 -18.78 17.08 6.58
C SER A 174 -18.40 17.83 5.30
N VAL A 175 -17.62 17.21 4.40
CA VAL A 175 -17.21 17.79 3.10
C VAL A 175 -17.97 17.21 1.91
N GLY A 176 -19.15 16.59 2.16
CA GLY A 176 -20.09 16.20 1.10
C GLY A 176 -20.01 14.76 0.62
N PHE A 177 -19.24 13.89 1.26
CA PHE A 177 -19.17 12.47 0.90
C PHE A 177 -20.12 11.56 1.71
N GLY A 178 -20.92 12.12 2.63
CA GLY A 178 -21.80 11.35 3.53
C GLY A 178 -22.91 10.56 2.83
N ASP A 179 -23.35 11.00 1.65
CA ASP A 179 -24.42 10.37 0.87
C ASP A 179 -23.91 9.25 -0.05
N ALA A 180 -22.62 8.90 0.01
CA ALA A 180 -22.07 7.84 -0.81
C ALA A 180 -22.70 6.49 -0.46
N PHE A 181 -23.19 5.77 -1.48
CA PHE A 181 -23.81 4.46 -1.35
C PHE A 181 -22.93 3.38 -1.96
N CYS A 182 -22.20 2.65 -1.11
CA CYS A 182 -21.26 1.61 -1.53
C CYS A 182 -21.49 0.29 -0.78
N PRO A 183 -22.62 -0.40 -1.01
CA PRO A 183 -23.04 -1.57 -0.22
C PRO A 183 -22.02 -2.72 -0.24
N ASN A 184 -21.33 -2.93 -1.35
CA ASN A 184 -20.31 -3.96 -1.45
C ASN A 184 -19.08 -3.63 -0.58
N THR A 185 -18.72 -2.34 -0.50
CA THR A 185 -17.63 -1.89 0.39
C THR A 185 -18.02 -2.07 1.85
N ASP A 186 -19.25 -1.75 2.22
CA ASP A 186 -19.77 -1.94 3.56
C ASP A 186 -19.76 -3.40 3.96
N LEU A 187 -20.31 -4.26 3.12
CA LEU A 187 -20.34 -5.71 3.36
C LEU A 187 -18.93 -6.28 3.48
N PHE A 188 -18.01 -5.86 2.62
CA PHE A 188 -16.61 -6.29 2.66
C PHE A 188 -15.95 -5.84 3.96
N PHE A 189 -16.06 -4.57 4.32
CA PHE A 189 -15.45 -4.01 5.52
C PHE A 189 -15.99 -4.66 6.80
N ASP A 190 -17.29 -4.88 6.87
CA ASP A 190 -17.92 -5.43 8.08
C ASP A 190 -17.48 -6.89 8.38
N ASN A 191 -17.00 -7.60 7.37
CA ASN A 191 -16.61 -9.01 7.48
C ASN A 191 -15.09 -9.25 7.33
N MET A 192 -14.30 -8.28 6.86
CA MET A 192 -12.90 -8.52 6.54
C MET A 192 -11.98 -8.42 7.76
N LEU A 193 -10.96 -9.24 7.77
CA LEU A 193 -9.78 -9.07 8.60
C LEU A 193 -8.52 -9.28 7.77
N SER A 194 -7.48 -8.53 8.10
CA SER A 194 -6.15 -8.66 7.54
C SER A 194 -5.26 -9.37 8.57
N ILE A 195 -4.72 -10.51 8.16
CA ILE A 195 -3.86 -11.35 8.98
C ILE A 195 -2.43 -10.78 8.90
N PRO A 196 -1.66 -10.75 10.01
CA PRO A 196 -0.27 -10.35 9.95
C PRO A 196 0.51 -11.26 9.01
N PHE A 197 1.03 -10.68 7.92
CA PHE A 197 1.67 -11.43 6.86
C PHE A 197 2.77 -10.59 6.19
N ALA A 198 4.00 -10.75 6.64
CA ALA A 198 5.17 -10.05 6.10
C ALA A 198 6.21 -11.04 5.58
N HIS A 199 7.02 -10.61 4.61
CA HIS A 199 8.15 -11.41 4.11
C HIS A 199 9.16 -11.75 5.21
N SER A 200 9.32 -10.87 6.21
CA SER A 200 10.25 -11.03 7.33
C SER A 200 9.81 -12.06 8.37
N LEU A 201 8.57 -12.53 8.35
CA LEU A 201 8.12 -13.57 9.27
C LEU A 201 8.83 -14.89 8.97
N THR A 202 9.27 -15.57 10.03
CA THR A 202 9.80 -16.94 9.95
C THR A 202 8.68 -17.94 9.66
N ASP A 203 9.03 -19.11 9.15
CA ASP A 203 8.04 -20.16 8.89
C ASP A 203 7.34 -20.59 10.19
N GLY A 204 8.06 -20.70 11.32
CA GLY A 204 7.45 -20.99 12.61
C GLY A 204 6.48 -19.90 13.11
N GLN A 205 6.71 -18.63 12.79
CA GLN A 205 5.74 -17.56 13.10
C GLN A 205 4.48 -17.66 12.23
N ILE A 206 4.64 -18.02 10.96
CA ILE A 206 3.51 -18.23 10.05
C ILE A 206 2.68 -19.45 10.51
N GLU A 207 3.33 -20.55 10.85
CA GLU A 207 2.68 -21.76 11.39
C GLU A 207 1.96 -21.49 12.72
N PHE A 208 2.54 -20.66 13.59
CA PHE A 208 1.89 -20.23 14.83
C PHE A 208 0.63 -19.41 14.55
N VAL A 209 0.68 -18.45 13.63
CA VAL A 209 -0.50 -17.66 13.25
C VAL A 209 -1.58 -18.56 12.66
N GLU A 210 -1.21 -19.49 11.79
CA GLU A 210 -2.12 -20.44 11.15
C GLU A 210 -2.83 -21.34 12.17
N SER A 211 -2.06 -21.99 13.04
CA SER A 211 -2.61 -22.90 14.06
C SER A 211 -3.51 -22.16 15.05
N SER A 212 -3.12 -20.95 15.47
CA SER A 212 -3.94 -20.13 16.36
C SER A 212 -5.27 -19.72 15.72
N ILE A 213 -5.26 -19.35 14.44
CA ILE A 213 -6.50 -19.02 13.72
C ILE A 213 -7.41 -20.25 13.63
N ARG A 214 -6.84 -21.42 13.30
CA ARG A 214 -7.58 -22.68 13.24
C ARG A 214 -8.27 -22.99 14.56
N GLU A 215 -7.52 -22.95 15.66
CA GLU A 215 -8.04 -23.21 17.00
C GLU A 215 -9.16 -22.24 17.40
N VAL A 216 -8.99 -20.96 17.15
CA VAL A 216 -10.02 -19.95 17.43
C VAL A 216 -11.28 -20.19 16.61
N VAL A 217 -11.15 -20.47 15.32
CA VAL A 217 -12.30 -20.70 14.43
C VAL A 217 -13.05 -21.98 14.79
N GLU A 218 -12.36 -23.05 15.13
CA GLU A 218 -12.95 -24.33 15.55
C GLU A 218 -13.66 -24.25 16.91
N SER A 219 -13.32 -23.24 17.73
CA SER A 219 -13.96 -23.01 19.03
C SER A 219 -15.25 -22.18 18.97
N LEU A 220 -15.64 -21.66 17.80
CA LEU A 220 -16.76 -20.73 17.60
C LEU A 220 -18.00 -21.38 16.99
#